data_c803a8f1a3acd7f3abbd00918f84bac7
#
_entry.id   c803a8f1a3acd7f3abbd00918f84bac7
#
_cell.length_a   1.000
_cell.length_b   1.000
_cell.length_c   1.000
_cell.angle_alpha   90.00
_cell.angle_beta   90.00
_cell.angle_gamma   90.00
#
_symmetry.space_group_name_H-M   'P 1'
#
loop_
_entity.id
_entity.type
_entity.pdbx_description
1 polymer ?
#
loop_
_entity_poly.entity_id
_entity_poly.type
_entity_poly.pdbx_seq_one_letter_code
_entity_poly.pdbx_strand_id
1 'polypeptide(L)'
;MTDQMFLVILFAVFAVCAFSLSMIGANIYSHTASVMNEDYEERIDISYVTEKIRQWDEKDSIEIGSFHGRTALIHTEKINGKKYNTYLYQEKGALRELMVREGLDTTTMQGEKIVAVKDFSVIETKQLYHIKIQGNDGKIYQNCVYKHSRN
;
A
#
# COMPACT_ATOMS: atom_id res chain seq x y z
N MET A 1 -9.31 64.30 13.13
CA MET A 1 -9.77 63.05 13.85
C MET A 1 -10.39 62.03 12.91
N THR A 2 -11.21 62.42 11.94
CA THR A 2 -11.88 61.51 10.97
C THR A 2 -10.90 60.70 10.11
N ASP A 3 -9.80 61.32 9.64
CA ASP A 3 -8.84 60.66 8.75
C ASP A 3 -8.03 59.55 9.44
N GLN A 4 -7.70 59.73 10.72
CA GLN A 4 -7.01 58.72 11.52
C GLN A 4 -7.93 57.53 11.83
N MET A 5 -9.21 57.77 12.12
CA MET A 5 -10.19 56.71 12.32
C MET A 5 -10.42 55.90 11.04
N PHE A 6 -10.49 56.58 9.89
CA PHE A 6 -10.62 55.91 8.60
C PHE A 6 -9.43 54.98 8.31
N LEU A 7 -8.20 55.44 8.56
CA LEU A 7 -6.98 54.64 8.39
C LEU A 7 -6.98 53.38 9.27
N VAL A 8 -7.39 53.50 10.53
CA VAL A 8 -7.48 52.38 11.48
C VAL A 8 -8.52 51.37 11.04
N ILE A 9 -9.69 51.82 10.59
CA ILE A 9 -10.75 50.93 10.08
C ILE A 9 -10.28 50.19 8.82
N LEU A 10 -9.65 50.92 7.89
CA LEU A 10 -9.10 50.32 6.67
C LEU A 10 -8.06 49.25 6.97
N PHE A 11 -7.17 49.50 7.92
CA PHE A 11 -6.16 48.54 8.37
C PHE A 11 -6.80 47.32 9.06
N ALA A 12 -7.81 47.55 9.88
CA ALA A 12 -8.53 46.45 10.55
C ALA A 12 -9.23 45.53 9.52
N VAL A 13 -9.91 46.09 8.51
CA VAL A 13 -10.54 45.32 7.44
C VAL A 13 -9.49 44.52 6.66
N PHE A 14 -8.36 45.13 6.32
CA PHE A 14 -7.28 44.43 5.63
C PHE A 14 -6.71 43.28 6.48
N ALA A 15 -6.49 43.50 7.77
CA ALA A 15 -6.01 42.45 8.69
C ALA A 15 -7.00 41.26 8.78
N VAL A 16 -8.31 41.54 8.88
CA VAL A 16 -9.34 40.51 8.90
C VAL A 16 -9.36 39.71 7.60
N CYS A 17 -9.27 40.37 6.44
CA CYS A 17 -9.21 39.69 5.15
C CYS A 17 -7.96 38.81 5.02
N ALA A 18 -6.79 39.32 5.41
CA ALA A 18 -5.54 38.56 5.36
C ALA A 18 -5.58 37.33 6.28
N PHE A 19 -6.15 37.48 7.48
CA PHE A 19 -6.30 36.38 8.43
C PHE A 19 -7.28 35.30 7.90
N SER A 20 -8.39 35.73 7.31
CA SER A 20 -9.38 34.83 6.71
C SER A 20 -8.79 34.03 5.55
N LEU A 21 -8.01 34.66 4.67
CA LEU A 21 -7.32 33.99 3.57
C LEU A 21 -6.29 32.98 4.06
N SER A 22 -5.54 33.33 5.11
CA SER A 22 -4.56 32.41 5.72
C SER A 22 -5.23 31.18 6.32
N MET A 23 -6.37 31.37 6.98
CA MET A 23 -7.13 30.27 7.59
C MET A 23 -7.72 29.32 6.54
N ILE A 24 -8.27 29.87 5.44
CA ILE A 24 -8.77 29.08 4.32
C ILE A 24 -7.61 28.33 3.65
N GLY A 25 -6.48 28.98 3.42
CA GLY A 25 -5.29 28.35 2.83
C GLY A 25 -4.76 27.18 3.68
N ALA A 26 -4.68 27.34 4.99
CA ALA A 26 -4.26 26.28 5.91
C ALA A 26 -5.23 25.08 5.90
N ASN A 27 -6.53 25.34 5.84
CA ASN A 27 -7.56 24.29 5.76
C ASN A 27 -7.50 23.51 4.45
N ILE A 28 -7.35 24.21 3.33
CA ILE A 28 -7.20 23.57 2.01
C ILE A 28 -5.93 22.70 1.98
N TYR A 29 -4.82 23.23 2.50
CA TYR A 29 -3.56 22.51 2.54
C TYR A 29 -3.65 21.25 3.39
N SER A 30 -4.21 21.32 4.59
CA SER A 30 -4.35 20.16 5.47
C SER A 30 -5.28 19.08 4.87
N HIS A 31 -6.39 19.51 4.25
CA HIS A 31 -7.31 18.58 3.58
C HIS A 31 -6.67 17.94 2.34
N THR A 32 -5.96 18.71 1.53
CA THR A 32 -5.27 18.19 0.34
C THR A 32 -4.15 17.22 0.74
N ALA A 33 -3.38 17.54 1.77
CA ALA A 33 -2.30 16.68 2.27
C ALA A 33 -2.83 15.35 2.83
N SER A 34 -3.97 15.35 3.52
CA SER A 34 -4.59 14.12 4.04
C SER A 34 -5.13 13.23 2.91
N VAL A 35 -5.83 13.81 1.93
CA VAL A 35 -6.34 13.07 0.76
C VAL A 35 -5.20 12.51 -0.08
N MET A 36 -4.14 13.28 -0.31
CA MET A 36 -2.97 12.81 -1.05
C MET A 36 -2.25 11.66 -0.32
N ASN A 37 -2.14 11.70 1.00
CA ASN A 37 -1.52 10.61 1.77
C ASN A 37 -2.36 9.33 1.73
N GLU A 38 -3.69 9.43 1.85
CA GLU A 38 -4.59 8.28 1.74
C GLU A 38 -4.52 7.65 0.33
N ASP A 39 -4.65 8.45 -0.73
CA ASP A 39 -4.55 7.96 -2.12
C ASP A 39 -3.15 7.42 -2.45
N TYR A 40 -2.10 7.92 -1.81
CA TYR A 40 -0.72 7.47 -2.03
C TYR A 40 -0.46 6.12 -1.38
N GLU A 41 -0.85 5.92 -0.11
CA GLU A 41 -0.72 4.62 0.56
C GLU A 41 -1.50 3.53 -0.18
N GLU A 42 -2.73 3.81 -0.60
CA GLU A 42 -3.61 2.88 -1.30
C GLU A 42 -3.08 2.42 -2.67
N ARG A 43 -2.41 3.31 -3.42
CA ARG A 43 -1.78 2.96 -4.71
C ARG A 43 -0.51 2.13 -4.54
N ILE A 44 0.20 2.30 -3.44
CA ILE A 44 1.41 1.53 -3.14
C ILE A 44 1.05 0.05 -2.97
N ASP A 45 -0.08 -0.26 -2.35
CA ASP A 45 -0.49 -1.63 -2.01
C ASP A 45 -0.54 -2.56 -3.21
N ILE A 46 -1.33 -2.20 -4.23
CA ILE A 46 -1.49 -3.04 -5.41
C ILE A 46 -0.27 -2.97 -6.33
N SER A 47 0.40 -1.81 -6.38
CA SER A 47 1.63 -1.64 -7.16
C SER A 47 2.77 -2.49 -6.59
N TYR A 48 2.89 -2.55 -5.26
CA TYR A 48 3.89 -3.38 -4.58
C TYR A 48 3.73 -4.86 -4.95
N VAL A 49 2.51 -5.40 -4.80
CA VAL A 49 2.24 -6.80 -5.13
C VAL A 49 2.46 -7.07 -6.61
N THR A 50 2.00 -6.16 -7.47
CA THR A 50 2.20 -6.27 -8.92
C THR A 50 3.67 -6.34 -9.30
N GLU A 51 4.49 -5.47 -8.70
CA GLU A 51 5.92 -5.42 -8.96
C GLU A 51 6.64 -6.65 -8.42
N LYS A 52 6.26 -7.13 -7.23
CA LYS A 52 6.78 -8.39 -6.68
C LYS A 52 6.48 -9.58 -7.59
N ILE A 53 5.26 -9.70 -8.10
CA ILE A 53 4.92 -10.77 -9.04
C ILE A 53 5.78 -10.65 -10.31
N ARG A 54 5.97 -9.45 -10.86
CA ARG A 54 6.82 -9.26 -12.05
C ARG A 54 8.28 -9.61 -11.82
N GLN A 55 8.82 -9.27 -10.64
CA GLN A 55 10.20 -9.61 -10.25
C GLN A 55 10.38 -11.11 -10.04
N TRP A 56 9.35 -11.78 -9.51
CA TRP A 56 9.37 -13.19 -9.19
C TRP A 56 8.90 -14.10 -10.34
N ASP A 57 8.36 -13.54 -11.42
CA ASP A 57 7.81 -14.30 -12.55
C ASP A 57 8.92 -14.94 -13.40
N GLU A 58 9.72 -15.76 -12.73
CA GLU A 58 10.61 -16.75 -13.32
C GLU A 58 9.91 -18.11 -13.35
N LYS A 59 10.42 -19.02 -14.18
CA LYS A 59 9.82 -20.33 -14.34
C LYS A 59 9.73 -21.08 -13.03
N ASP A 60 8.50 -21.47 -12.65
CA ASP A 60 8.16 -22.28 -11.47
C ASP A 60 8.60 -21.65 -10.11
N SER A 61 8.78 -20.35 -10.05
CA SER A 61 9.24 -19.66 -8.84
C SER A 61 8.10 -19.11 -7.97
N ILE A 62 6.89 -18.98 -8.53
CA ILE A 62 5.71 -18.46 -7.84
C ILE A 62 4.65 -19.53 -7.68
N GLU A 63 4.13 -19.65 -6.46
CA GLU A 63 3.03 -20.53 -6.09
C GLU A 63 1.99 -19.76 -5.27
N ILE A 64 0.70 -20.07 -5.49
CA ILE A 64 -0.36 -19.60 -4.61
C ILE A 64 -0.67 -20.70 -3.61
N GLY A 65 -0.40 -20.45 -2.36
CA GLY A 65 -0.57 -21.39 -1.27
C GLY A 65 -1.24 -20.78 -0.05
N SER A 66 -0.99 -21.38 1.10
CA SER A 66 -1.50 -20.91 2.38
C SER A 66 -0.36 -20.70 3.37
N PHE A 67 -0.40 -19.57 4.10
CA PHE A 67 0.47 -19.29 5.22
C PHE A 67 -0.37 -18.85 6.42
N HIS A 68 -0.18 -19.47 7.59
CA HIS A 68 -1.01 -19.27 8.78
C HIS A 68 -2.53 -19.38 8.52
N GLY A 69 -2.93 -20.31 7.60
CA GLY A 69 -4.34 -20.50 7.24
C GLY A 69 -4.95 -19.40 6.36
N ARG A 70 -4.12 -18.53 5.78
CA ARG A 70 -4.54 -17.44 4.87
C ARG A 70 -3.92 -17.62 3.50
N THR A 71 -4.56 -17.11 2.48
CA THR A 71 -4.00 -17.09 1.12
C THR A 71 -2.68 -16.33 1.13
N ALA A 72 -1.64 -16.95 0.56
CA ALA A 72 -0.32 -16.38 0.42
C ALA A 72 0.21 -16.56 -1.00
N LEU A 73 0.89 -15.54 -1.50
CA LEU A 73 1.75 -15.64 -2.65
C LEU A 73 3.14 -16.08 -2.17
N ILE A 74 3.66 -17.17 -2.71
CA ILE A 74 4.90 -17.80 -2.27
C ILE A 74 5.89 -17.75 -3.42
N HIS A 75 7.06 -17.18 -3.16
CA HIS A 75 8.18 -17.18 -4.10
C HIS A 75 9.31 -18.04 -3.55
N THR A 76 9.81 -18.96 -4.38
CA THR A 76 10.93 -19.84 -4.00
C THR A 76 12.16 -19.48 -4.82
N GLU A 77 13.25 -19.18 -4.13
CA GLU A 77 14.55 -18.89 -4.76
C GLU A 77 15.68 -19.68 -4.11
N LYS A 78 16.77 -19.86 -4.86
CA LYS A 78 18.01 -20.48 -4.34
C LYS A 78 19.08 -19.42 -4.13
N ILE A 79 19.52 -19.26 -2.89
CA ILE A 79 20.64 -18.38 -2.52
C ILE A 79 21.76 -19.22 -1.92
N ASN A 80 22.94 -19.19 -2.54
CA ASN A 80 24.12 -19.96 -2.09
C ASN A 80 23.81 -21.48 -1.92
N GLY A 81 23.02 -22.06 -2.82
CA GLY A 81 22.66 -23.48 -2.80
C GLY A 81 21.58 -23.86 -1.79
N LYS A 82 21.06 -22.93 -1.00
CA LYS A 82 19.94 -23.12 -0.06
C LYS A 82 18.67 -22.52 -0.63
N LYS A 83 17.54 -23.20 -0.43
CA LYS A 83 16.23 -22.67 -0.84
C LYS A 83 15.66 -21.75 0.22
N TYR A 84 15.09 -20.66 -0.23
CA TYR A 84 14.35 -19.68 0.56
C TYR A 84 12.96 -19.49 -0.02
N ASN A 85 11.98 -19.40 0.87
CA ASN A 85 10.59 -19.09 0.52
C ASN A 85 10.26 -17.69 1.05
N THR A 86 9.77 -16.84 0.17
CA THR A 86 9.23 -15.53 0.53
C THR A 86 7.71 -15.61 0.46
N TYR A 87 7.05 -15.36 1.58
CA TYR A 87 5.60 -15.36 1.72
C TYR A 87 5.07 -13.94 1.73
N LEU A 88 4.13 -13.63 0.86
CA LEU A 88 3.37 -12.39 0.87
C LEU A 88 1.92 -12.71 1.23
N TYR A 89 1.45 -12.24 2.37
CA TYR A 89 0.17 -12.63 2.97
C TYR A 89 -0.44 -11.50 3.81
N GLN A 90 -1.76 -11.57 4.03
CA GLN A 90 -2.46 -10.65 4.93
C GLN A 90 -2.55 -11.25 6.33
N GLU A 91 -2.11 -10.49 7.33
CA GLU A 91 -2.28 -10.85 8.74
C GLU A 91 -2.41 -9.61 9.62
N LYS A 92 -3.35 -9.66 10.60
CA LYS A 92 -3.58 -8.60 11.59
C LYS A 92 -3.75 -7.20 10.97
N GLY A 93 -4.54 -7.12 9.90
CA GLY A 93 -4.86 -5.85 9.24
C GLY A 93 -3.70 -5.27 8.41
N ALA A 94 -2.76 -6.09 7.99
CA ALA A 94 -1.64 -5.65 7.16
C ALA A 94 -1.21 -6.72 6.15
N LEU A 95 -0.74 -6.27 4.98
CA LEU A 95 0.05 -7.07 4.07
C LEU A 95 1.45 -7.22 4.66
N ARG A 96 1.94 -8.46 4.71
CA ARG A 96 3.22 -8.79 5.31
C ARG A 96 4.06 -9.62 4.38
N GLU A 97 5.37 -9.43 4.46
CA GLU A 97 6.35 -10.21 3.72
C GLU A 97 7.29 -10.93 4.70
N LEU A 98 7.45 -12.23 4.53
CA LEU A 98 8.38 -13.06 5.32
C LEU A 98 9.24 -13.87 4.39
N MET A 99 10.55 -13.67 4.45
CA MET A 99 11.53 -14.51 3.78
C MET A 99 12.16 -15.45 4.79
N VAL A 100 12.11 -16.75 4.53
CA VAL A 100 12.63 -17.77 5.42
C VAL A 100 13.25 -18.93 4.64
N ARG A 101 14.29 -19.54 5.21
CA ARG A 101 14.90 -20.75 4.62
C ARG A 101 13.91 -21.91 4.68
N GLU A 102 13.81 -22.68 3.59
CA GLU A 102 13.01 -23.90 3.54
C GLU A 102 13.36 -24.88 4.67
N GLY A 103 12.34 -25.44 5.31
CA GLY A 103 12.46 -26.42 6.40
C GLY A 103 12.56 -25.82 7.80
N LEU A 104 12.49 -24.50 7.96
CA LEU A 104 12.37 -23.88 9.28
C LEU A 104 10.91 -23.86 9.75
N ASP A 105 10.68 -24.00 11.05
CA ASP A 105 9.35 -23.82 11.65
C ASP A 105 8.95 -22.36 11.57
N THR A 106 7.88 -22.08 10.83
CA THR A 106 7.35 -20.73 10.62
C THR A 106 6.15 -20.42 11.50
N THR A 107 5.72 -21.33 12.36
CA THR A 107 4.47 -21.23 13.13
C THR A 107 4.38 -19.95 13.97
N THR A 108 5.51 -19.51 14.53
CA THR A 108 5.59 -18.30 15.38
C THR A 108 6.21 -17.10 14.69
N MET A 109 6.65 -17.26 13.42
CA MET A 109 7.30 -16.20 12.68
C MET A 109 6.26 -15.22 12.12
N GLN A 110 6.54 -13.94 12.23
CA GLN A 110 5.73 -12.89 11.65
C GLN A 110 6.56 -12.09 10.64
N GLY A 111 6.01 -11.88 9.46
CA GLY A 111 6.64 -11.08 8.42
C GLY A 111 6.68 -9.58 8.75
N GLU A 112 7.54 -8.86 8.06
CA GLU A 112 7.59 -7.41 8.08
C GLU A 112 6.26 -6.84 7.54
N LYS A 113 5.77 -5.81 8.19
CA LYS A 113 4.59 -5.08 7.73
C LYS A 113 4.98 -4.20 6.55
N ILE A 114 4.34 -4.42 5.40
CA ILE A 114 4.52 -3.60 4.21
C ILE A 114 3.53 -2.44 4.22
N VAL A 115 2.24 -2.75 4.34
CA VAL A 115 1.17 -1.76 4.29
C VAL A 115 -0.07 -2.26 5.05
N ALA A 116 -0.92 -1.35 5.49
CA ALA A 116 -2.15 -1.66 6.19
C ALA A 116 -3.26 -2.01 5.19
N VAL A 117 -3.77 -3.24 5.21
CA VAL A 117 -4.86 -3.72 4.35
C VAL A 117 -5.85 -4.56 5.13
N LYS A 118 -7.12 -4.48 4.76
CA LYS A 118 -8.18 -5.27 5.39
C LYS A 118 -8.21 -6.69 4.86
N ASP A 119 -8.02 -6.87 3.55
CA ASP A 119 -8.03 -8.17 2.91
C ASP A 119 -7.07 -8.22 1.71
N PHE A 120 -6.55 -9.40 1.43
CA PHE A 120 -5.67 -9.69 0.31
C PHE A 120 -6.00 -11.06 -0.25
N SER A 121 -6.17 -11.13 -1.56
CA SER A 121 -6.35 -12.40 -2.27
C SER A 121 -5.67 -12.36 -3.63
N VAL A 122 -5.10 -13.50 -4.00
CA VAL A 122 -4.54 -13.75 -5.32
C VAL A 122 -5.12 -15.04 -5.87
N ILE A 123 -5.53 -15.00 -7.13
CA ILE A 123 -6.03 -16.16 -7.85
C ILE A 123 -5.21 -16.29 -9.12
N GLU A 124 -4.74 -17.50 -9.40
CA GLU A 124 -4.03 -17.84 -10.61
C GLU A 124 -4.98 -18.44 -11.64
N THR A 125 -4.86 -17.97 -12.87
CA THR A 125 -5.43 -18.60 -14.07
C THR A 125 -4.30 -19.02 -15.00
N LYS A 126 -4.62 -19.68 -16.12
CA LYS A 126 -3.60 -20.19 -17.05
C LYS A 126 -2.55 -19.15 -17.50
N GLN A 127 -2.92 -17.88 -17.55
CA GLN A 127 -2.08 -16.80 -18.11
C GLN A 127 -1.99 -15.56 -17.21
N LEU A 128 -2.78 -15.48 -16.13
CA LEU A 128 -2.89 -14.27 -15.31
C LEU A 128 -2.91 -14.58 -13.83
N TYR A 129 -2.26 -13.70 -13.05
CA TYR A 129 -2.50 -13.54 -11.63
C TYR A 129 -3.52 -12.42 -11.41
N HIS A 130 -4.64 -12.74 -10.82
CA HIS A 130 -5.67 -11.77 -10.42
C HIS A 130 -5.43 -11.39 -8.97
N ILE A 131 -5.07 -10.15 -8.75
CA ILE A 131 -4.77 -9.59 -7.43
C ILE A 131 -5.98 -8.77 -6.98
N LYS A 132 -6.41 -8.98 -5.75
CA LYS A 132 -7.44 -8.17 -5.11
C LYS A 132 -6.98 -7.76 -3.72
N ILE A 133 -7.00 -6.47 -3.44
CA ILE A 133 -6.66 -5.89 -2.14
C ILE A 133 -7.82 -5.02 -1.69
N GLN A 134 -8.22 -5.16 -0.44
CA GLN A 134 -9.17 -4.26 0.19
C GLN A 134 -8.44 -3.35 1.18
N GLY A 135 -8.48 -2.05 0.93
CA GLY A 135 -7.95 -1.03 1.83
C GLY A 135 -8.74 -0.93 3.13
N ASN A 136 -8.19 -0.25 4.11
CA ASN A 136 -8.86 -0.01 5.39
C ASN A 136 -10.08 0.91 5.26
N ASP A 137 -10.11 1.74 4.23
CA ASP A 137 -11.25 2.59 3.84
C ASP A 137 -12.43 1.80 3.25
N GLY A 138 -12.23 0.48 2.99
CA GLY A 138 -13.20 -0.42 2.39
C GLY A 138 -13.18 -0.44 0.86
N LYS A 139 -12.37 0.40 0.20
CA LYS A 139 -12.20 0.35 -1.26
C LYS A 139 -11.53 -0.95 -1.68
N ILE A 140 -11.87 -1.41 -2.87
CA ILE A 140 -11.32 -2.64 -3.45
C ILE A 140 -10.47 -2.27 -4.66
N TYR A 141 -9.22 -2.66 -4.62
CA TYR A 141 -8.26 -2.50 -5.70
C TYR A 141 -8.02 -3.84 -6.37
N GLN A 142 -8.04 -3.86 -7.69
CA GLN A 142 -7.84 -5.08 -8.46
C GLN A 142 -6.84 -4.82 -9.59
N ASN A 143 -5.98 -5.80 -9.81
CA ASN A 143 -5.06 -5.79 -10.94
C ASN A 143 -4.88 -7.20 -11.48
N CYS A 144 -4.51 -7.29 -12.76
CA CYS A 144 -4.18 -8.54 -13.42
C CYS A 144 -2.74 -8.46 -13.95
N VAL A 145 -1.92 -9.43 -13.57
CA VAL A 145 -0.54 -9.54 -14.02
C VAL A 145 -0.40 -10.74 -14.95
N TYR A 146 0.16 -10.51 -16.13
CA TYR A 146 0.38 -11.56 -17.10
C TYR A 146 1.56 -12.43 -16.69
N LYS A 147 1.43 -13.76 -16.75
CA LYS A 147 2.53 -14.70 -16.54
C LYS A 147 3.48 -14.69 -17.73
N HIS A 148 4.73 -14.36 -17.50
CA HIS A 148 5.77 -14.43 -18.53
C HIS A 148 6.38 -15.83 -18.64
N SER A 149 6.35 -16.61 -17.55
CA SER A 149 6.79 -17.99 -17.56
C SER A 149 5.85 -18.85 -18.43
N ARG A 150 6.27 -19.10 -19.67
CA ARG A 150 5.61 -20.06 -20.55
C ARG A 150 6.17 -21.45 -20.26
N ASN A 151 5.26 -22.41 -20.07
CA ASN A 151 5.59 -23.83 -20.23
C ASN A 151 6.12 -24.14 -21.62
#